data_1e726148c543d3984fdddbe525aeb401
#
_entry.id   1e726148c543d3984fdddbe525aeb401
#
_cell.length_a   1.000
_cell.length_b   1.000
_cell.length_c   1.000
_cell.angle_alpha   90.00
_cell.angle_beta   90.00
_cell.angle_gamma   90.00
#
_symmetry.space_group_name_H-M   'P 1'
#
loop_
_entity.id
_entity.type
_entity.pdbx_description
1 polymer ?
#
loop_
_entity_poly.entity_id
_entity_poly.type
_entity_poly.pdbx_seq_one_letter_code
_entity_poly.pdbx_strand_id
1 'polypeptide(L)'
;SEGEITMSLLGAMETSLPGLEYLKFMDEELLLMLPKGHPLSYDYTKCLPGRPYPVMDLADLGDTPILGSAPETSYGNMVLSIYRNAGLEPNIIFRSNVVPLLYEMVLNGVGAAMIPDSYYNPDDGICVYSLSPRIIVYQGIGLRSGYPLSEAEEYLIHLVMNNWGSPYYMHQYADYYLEQRKLRIDAYEYNQI
;
A
#
# COMPACT_ATOMS: atom_id res chain seq x y z
N SER A 1 -16.48 26.19 7.26
CA SER A 1 -15.62 25.46 8.17
C SER A 1 -15.09 24.25 7.42
N GLU A 2 -13.80 24.22 7.17
CA GLU A 2 -13.13 23.04 6.67
C GLU A 2 -13.33 21.93 7.72
N GLY A 3 -13.97 20.83 7.33
CA GLY A 3 -14.15 19.69 8.20
C GLY A 3 -12.79 19.13 8.57
N GLU A 4 -12.42 19.16 9.83
CA GLU A 4 -11.17 18.59 10.28
C GLU A 4 -11.28 17.07 10.27
N ILE A 5 -10.44 16.43 9.47
CA ILE A 5 -10.30 14.97 9.48
C ILE A 5 -9.53 14.60 10.76
N THR A 6 -10.13 13.77 11.61
CA THR A 6 -9.53 13.30 12.85
C THR A 6 -8.79 11.99 12.68
N MET A 7 -9.25 11.17 11.72
CA MET A 7 -8.73 9.84 11.43
C MET A 7 -8.79 9.55 9.93
N SER A 8 -7.80 8.87 9.38
CA SER A 8 -7.75 8.44 7.98
C SER A 8 -7.05 7.09 7.83
N LEU A 9 -7.56 6.24 6.93
CA LEU A 9 -6.82 5.08 6.44
C LEU A 9 -5.89 5.55 5.34
N LEU A 10 -4.61 5.23 5.43
CA LEU A 10 -3.61 5.64 4.45
C LEU A 10 -2.43 4.67 4.36
N GLY A 11 -1.84 4.60 3.16
CA GLY A 11 -0.56 3.95 2.93
C GLY A 11 0.57 4.99 2.93
N ALA A 12 1.69 4.67 3.56
CA ALA A 12 2.87 5.52 3.63
C ALA A 12 4.16 4.69 3.49
N MET A 13 5.24 5.31 3.02
CA MET A 13 6.57 4.68 3.01
C MET A 13 7.31 4.87 4.35
N GLU A 14 6.79 5.71 5.22
CA GLU A 14 7.33 6.00 6.54
C GLU A 14 6.20 5.97 7.57
N THR A 15 6.50 5.52 8.78
CA THR A 15 5.52 5.48 9.89
C THR A 15 5.59 6.70 10.78
N SER A 16 6.61 7.55 10.62
CA SER A 16 6.75 8.83 11.33
C SER A 16 6.25 9.96 10.46
N LEU A 17 5.01 10.36 10.67
CA LEU A 17 4.36 11.44 9.91
C LEU A 17 4.13 12.65 10.82
N PRO A 18 4.59 13.86 10.43
CA PRO A 18 4.42 15.06 11.25
C PRO A 18 2.96 15.34 11.58
N GLY A 19 2.66 15.54 12.85
CA GLY A 19 1.31 15.87 13.33
C GLY A 19 0.32 14.71 13.37
N LEU A 20 0.77 13.49 13.03
CA LEU A 20 -0.05 12.28 13.08
C LEU A 20 0.55 11.23 14.03
N GLU A 21 -0.32 10.53 14.71
CA GLU A 21 -0.02 9.23 15.30
C GLU A 21 -0.40 8.17 14.28
N TYR A 22 0.55 7.29 13.92
CA TYR A 22 0.35 6.32 12.86
C TYR A 22 0.28 4.90 13.41
N LEU A 23 -0.88 4.28 13.26
CA LEU A 23 -1.14 2.91 13.69
C LEU A 23 -1.02 1.98 12.49
N LYS A 24 0.16 1.41 12.33
CA LYS A 24 0.42 0.45 11.26
C LYS A 24 -0.28 -0.88 11.55
N PHE A 25 -0.96 -1.44 10.55
CA PHE A 25 -1.59 -2.76 10.64
C PHE A 25 -1.12 -3.75 9.55
N MET A 26 -0.51 -3.28 8.45
CA MET A 26 -0.03 -4.17 7.39
C MET A 26 1.18 -3.58 6.66
N ASP A 27 2.07 -4.46 6.23
CA ASP A 27 3.19 -4.14 5.34
C ASP A 27 2.90 -4.79 3.97
N GLU A 28 2.99 -4.01 2.91
CA GLU A 28 2.84 -4.47 1.53
C GLU A 28 4.07 -4.11 0.72
N GLU A 29 4.50 -4.99 -0.15
CA GLU A 29 5.50 -4.64 -1.13
C GLU A 29 4.84 -4.01 -2.35
N LEU A 30 5.35 -2.86 -2.78
CA LEU A 30 4.94 -2.25 -4.04
C LEU A 30 5.66 -2.97 -5.17
N LEU A 31 4.93 -3.79 -5.92
CA LEU A 31 5.45 -4.55 -7.04
C LEU A 31 5.25 -3.80 -8.35
N LEU A 32 6.22 -3.93 -9.24
CA LEU A 32 6.03 -3.58 -10.63
C LEU A 32 5.35 -4.76 -11.34
N MET A 33 4.18 -4.52 -11.90
CA MET A 33 3.38 -5.51 -12.62
C MET A 33 3.39 -5.20 -14.12
N LEU A 34 3.78 -6.19 -14.92
CA LEU A 34 3.84 -6.10 -16.38
C LEU A 34 2.80 -7.01 -17.02
N PRO A 35 2.20 -6.59 -18.14
CA PRO A 35 1.27 -7.43 -18.90
C PRO A 35 1.91 -8.75 -19.33
N LYS A 36 1.09 -9.77 -19.48
CA LYS A 36 1.53 -11.03 -20.08
C LYS A 36 2.12 -10.80 -21.48
N GLY A 37 3.31 -11.39 -21.71
CA GLY A 37 3.99 -11.26 -22.99
C GLY A 37 4.72 -9.93 -23.20
N HIS A 38 4.84 -9.10 -22.17
CA HIS A 38 5.70 -7.93 -22.23
C HIS A 38 7.15 -8.34 -22.53
N PRO A 39 7.93 -7.58 -23.33
CA PRO A 39 9.32 -7.94 -23.68
C PRO A 39 10.24 -8.17 -22.48
N LEU A 40 9.97 -7.52 -21.36
CA LEU A 40 10.70 -7.70 -20.10
C LEU A 40 10.14 -8.85 -19.24
N SER A 41 9.21 -9.66 -19.78
CA SER A 41 8.61 -10.77 -19.04
C SER A 41 9.65 -11.82 -18.70
N TYR A 42 9.74 -12.16 -17.42
CA TYR A 42 10.51 -13.24 -16.82
C TYR A 42 11.97 -13.40 -17.22
N ASP A 43 12.80 -12.71 -16.49
CA ASP A 43 14.16 -13.16 -16.25
C ASP A 43 14.26 -13.72 -14.83
N TYR A 44 13.93 -14.99 -14.64
CA TYR A 44 14.04 -15.68 -13.34
C TYR A 44 15.47 -15.68 -12.78
N THR A 45 16.47 -15.33 -13.59
CA THR A 45 17.88 -15.24 -13.16
C THR A 45 18.12 -14.05 -12.25
N LYS A 46 17.21 -13.09 -12.20
CA LYS A 46 17.29 -11.88 -11.36
C LYS A 46 16.69 -12.05 -9.96
N CYS A 47 16.25 -13.24 -9.57
CA CYS A 47 15.80 -13.48 -8.20
C CYS A 47 16.95 -13.37 -7.20
N LEU A 48 16.78 -12.54 -6.19
CA LEU A 48 17.75 -12.41 -5.09
C LEU A 48 17.35 -13.32 -3.92
N PRO A 49 18.30 -13.85 -3.14
CA PRO A 49 18.01 -14.61 -1.95
C PRO A 49 17.08 -13.82 -0.99
N GLY A 50 16.03 -14.48 -0.49
CA GLY A 50 15.08 -13.89 0.45
C GLY A 50 14.05 -12.93 -0.18
N ARG A 51 13.98 -12.86 -1.51
CA ARG A 51 12.94 -12.12 -2.24
C ARG A 51 12.02 -13.10 -2.98
N PRO A 52 10.70 -13.01 -2.80
CA PRO A 52 9.76 -13.92 -3.47
C PRO A 52 9.63 -13.65 -4.97
N TYR A 53 10.02 -12.44 -5.43
CA TYR A 53 9.91 -12.00 -6.82
C TYR A 53 11.28 -11.66 -7.41
N PRO A 54 11.47 -11.82 -8.72
CA PRO A 54 12.66 -11.31 -9.41
C PRO A 54 12.77 -9.79 -9.21
N VAL A 55 13.99 -9.28 -9.29
CA VAL A 55 14.26 -7.85 -9.06
C VAL A 55 14.47 -7.15 -10.39
N MET A 56 13.86 -5.98 -10.53
CA MET A 56 14.04 -5.11 -11.70
C MET A 56 14.52 -3.73 -11.25
N ASP A 57 15.46 -3.17 -11.98
CA ASP A 57 15.75 -1.74 -11.90
C ASP A 57 14.68 -0.98 -12.68
N LEU A 58 14.22 0.12 -12.10
CA LEU A 58 13.17 0.93 -12.74
C LEU A 58 13.62 1.50 -14.09
N ALA A 59 14.93 1.72 -14.27
CA ALA A 59 15.51 2.19 -15.53
C ALA A 59 15.34 1.18 -16.68
N ASP A 60 15.20 -0.12 -16.36
CA ASP A 60 15.02 -1.16 -17.38
C ASP A 60 13.65 -1.06 -18.09
N LEU A 61 12.68 -0.31 -17.50
CA LEU A 61 11.36 -0.10 -18.12
C LEU A 61 11.40 0.73 -19.39
N GLY A 62 12.41 1.61 -19.55
CA GLY A 62 12.48 2.51 -20.69
C GLY A 62 11.17 3.29 -20.90
N ASP A 63 10.68 3.30 -22.14
CA ASP A 63 9.44 3.99 -22.56
C ASP A 63 8.17 3.14 -22.36
N THR A 64 8.23 2.07 -21.56
CA THR A 64 7.05 1.23 -21.26
C THR A 64 5.85 2.10 -20.82
N PRO A 65 4.66 1.90 -21.42
CA PRO A 65 3.45 2.61 -21.01
C PRO A 65 3.09 2.30 -19.55
N ILE A 66 2.91 3.34 -18.74
CA ILE A 66 2.62 3.23 -17.31
C ILE A 66 1.19 3.65 -17.01
N LEU A 67 0.51 2.83 -16.22
CA LEU A 67 -0.78 3.13 -15.61
C LEU A 67 -0.50 3.69 -14.22
N GLY A 68 -0.88 4.92 -13.97
CA GLY A 68 -0.58 5.64 -12.73
C GLY A 68 -1.82 6.06 -11.96
N SER A 69 -1.60 6.72 -10.84
CA SER A 69 -2.65 7.40 -10.08
C SER A 69 -2.54 8.92 -10.23
N ALA A 70 -3.58 9.64 -9.81
CA ALA A 70 -3.55 11.09 -9.82
C ALA A 70 -2.48 11.61 -8.86
N PRO A 71 -1.66 12.58 -9.27
CA PRO A 71 -0.52 13.06 -8.49
C PRO A 71 -0.92 13.72 -7.15
N GLU A 72 -2.18 14.15 -7.04
CA GLU A 72 -2.74 14.75 -5.82
C GLU A 72 -3.06 13.72 -4.74
N THR A 73 -3.10 12.43 -5.09
CA THR A 73 -3.30 11.36 -4.11
C THR A 73 -1.99 10.98 -3.45
N SER A 74 -2.06 10.46 -2.21
CA SER A 74 -0.89 9.93 -1.50
C SER A 74 -0.19 8.84 -2.31
N TYR A 75 -0.96 7.93 -2.89
CA TYR A 75 -0.45 6.84 -3.72
C TYR A 75 0.19 7.36 -5.03
N GLY A 76 -0.46 8.24 -5.76
CA GLY A 76 0.09 8.83 -6.99
C GLY A 76 1.36 9.62 -6.74
N ASN A 77 1.39 10.43 -5.67
CA ASN A 77 2.59 11.16 -5.28
C ASN A 77 3.72 10.21 -4.86
N MET A 78 3.42 9.13 -4.14
CA MET A 78 4.38 8.10 -3.76
C MET A 78 5.02 7.46 -5.00
N VAL A 79 4.23 6.97 -5.95
CA VAL A 79 4.73 6.37 -7.20
C VAL A 79 5.61 7.37 -7.98
N LEU A 80 5.16 8.61 -8.13
CA LEU A 80 5.95 9.65 -8.80
C LEU A 80 7.25 9.97 -8.05
N SER A 81 7.26 9.89 -6.71
CA SER A 81 8.49 10.11 -5.94
C SER A 81 9.52 9.01 -6.18
N ILE A 82 9.07 7.76 -6.37
CA ILE A 82 9.94 6.63 -6.70
C ILE A 82 10.65 6.89 -8.04
N TYR A 83 9.91 7.30 -9.08
CA TYR A 83 10.50 7.66 -10.37
C TYR A 83 11.47 8.85 -10.26
N ARG A 84 11.08 9.92 -9.57
CA ARG A 84 11.94 11.09 -9.35
C ARG A 84 13.24 10.75 -8.62
N ASN A 85 13.16 9.89 -7.59
CA ASN A 85 14.35 9.47 -6.84
C ASN A 85 15.30 8.61 -7.69
N ALA A 86 14.77 7.90 -8.68
CA ALA A 86 15.56 7.18 -9.68
C ALA A 86 16.08 8.10 -10.81
N GLY A 87 15.74 9.38 -10.83
CA GLY A 87 16.09 10.30 -11.91
C GLY A 87 15.34 10.03 -13.22
N LEU A 88 14.16 9.41 -13.15
CA LEU A 88 13.37 8.96 -14.29
C LEU A 88 12.04 9.71 -14.36
N GLU A 89 11.49 9.80 -15.56
CA GLU A 89 10.13 10.26 -15.83
C GLU A 89 9.29 9.12 -16.41
N PRO A 90 8.16 8.73 -15.78
CA PRO A 90 7.32 7.66 -16.30
C PRO A 90 6.50 8.11 -17.50
N ASN A 91 6.40 7.25 -18.52
CA ASN A 91 5.47 7.43 -19.66
C ASN A 91 4.04 7.09 -19.22
N ILE A 92 3.38 7.99 -18.48
CA ILE A 92 2.04 7.72 -17.95
C ILE A 92 0.99 7.96 -19.04
N ILE A 93 0.33 6.88 -19.48
CA ILE A 93 -0.71 6.90 -20.50
C ILE A 93 -2.13 6.95 -19.94
N PHE A 94 -2.32 6.59 -18.67
CA PHE A 94 -3.63 6.58 -18.01
C PHE A 94 -3.48 6.81 -16.50
N ARG A 95 -4.48 7.43 -15.89
CA ARG A 95 -4.53 7.70 -14.44
C ARG A 95 -5.85 7.27 -13.84
N SER A 96 -5.81 6.54 -12.72
CA SER A 96 -6.98 6.19 -11.92
C SER A 96 -6.61 6.08 -10.45
N ASN A 97 -7.52 6.46 -9.56
CA ASN A 97 -7.37 6.26 -8.11
C ASN A 97 -7.94 4.91 -7.65
N VAL A 98 -8.43 4.11 -8.58
CA VAL A 98 -9.01 2.78 -8.32
C VAL A 98 -7.95 1.73 -8.66
N VAL A 99 -7.18 1.28 -7.67
CA VAL A 99 -6.10 0.29 -7.85
C VAL A 99 -6.57 -1.00 -8.52
N PRO A 100 -7.72 -1.59 -8.16
CA PRO A 100 -8.24 -2.75 -8.87
C PRO A 100 -8.42 -2.52 -10.38
N LEU A 101 -8.83 -1.32 -10.79
CA LEU A 101 -8.94 -0.98 -12.22
C LEU A 101 -7.57 -0.98 -12.90
N LEU A 102 -6.55 -0.41 -12.25
CA LEU A 102 -5.18 -0.45 -12.78
C LEU A 102 -4.70 -1.89 -12.95
N TYR A 103 -4.98 -2.75 -11.97
CA TYR A 103 -4.65 -4.18 -12.05
C TYR A 103 -5.33 -4.85 -13.24
N GLU A 104 -6.64 -4.67 -13.42
CA GLU A 104 -7.39 -5.19 -14.58
C GLU A 104 -6.82 -4.69 -15.92
N MET A 105 -6.38 -3.43 -15.96
CA MET A 105 -5.76 -2.89 -17.19
C MET A 105 -4.40 -3.55 -17.48
N VAL A 106 -3.60 -3.89 -16.46
CA VAL A 106 -2.38 -4.68 -16.63
C VAL A 106 -2.71 -6.06 -17.17
N LEU A 107 -3.70 -6.76 -16.60
CA LEU A 107 -4.17 -8.07 -17.09
C LEU A 107 -4.55 -8.03 -18.57
N ASN A 108 -5.17 -6.95 -19.01
CA ASN A 108 -5.63 -6.76 -20.38
C ASN A 108 -4.57 -6.14 -21.32
N GLY A 109 -3.32 -6.04 -20.91
CA GLY A 109 -2.22 -5.66 -21.78
C GLY A 109 -2.10 -4.16 -22.09
N VAL A 110 -2.77 -3.29 -21.32
CA VAL A 110 -2.80 -1.85 -21.60
C VAL A 110 -1.48 -1.16 -21.24
N GLY A 111 -0.83 -1.58 -20.15
CA GLY A 111 0.43 -1.02 -19.69
C GLY A 111 0.89 -1.65 -18.39
N ALA A 112 2.04 -1.20 -17.90
CA ALA A 112 2.59 -1.61 -16.61
C ALA A 112 2.07 -0.72 -15.46
N ALA A 113 2.05 -1.24 -14.24
CA ALA A 113 1.70 -0.48 -13.06
C ALA A 113 2.53 -0.89 -11.83
N MET A 114 2.74 0.04 -10.90
CA MET A 114 3.19 -0.30 -9.56
C MET A 114 1.96 -0.55 -8.70
N ILE A 115 1.81 -1.74 -8.16
CA ILE A 115 0.61 -2.16 -7.40
C ILE A 115 1.06 -2.95 -6.17
N PRO A 116 0.42 -2.76 -5.00
CA PRO A 116 0.72 -3.55 -3.81
C PRO A 116 0.56 -5.06 -4.05
N ASP A 117 1.41 -5.86 -3.43
CA ASP A 117 1.44 -7.33 -3.59
C ASP A 117 0.16 -8.03 -3.14
N SER A 118 -0.63 -7.41 -2.26
CA SER A 118 -1.94 -7.91 -1.84
C SER A 118 -2.96 -8.03 -3.00
N TYR A 119 -2.75 -7.32 -4.11
CA TYR A 119 -3.59 -7.43 -5.31
C TYR A 119 -3.13 -8.54 -6.26
N TYR A 120 -1.90 -9.04 -6.11
CA TYR A 120 -1.33 -10.00 -7.03
C TYR A 120 -1.90 -11.41 -6.83
N ASN A 121 -2.44 -11.97 -7.91
CA ASN A 121 -2.81 -13.38 -7.97
C ASN A 121 -1.88 -14.11 -8.95
N PRO A 122 -1.12 -15.13 -8.49
CA PRO A 122 -0.20 -15.89 -9.35
C PRO A 122 -0.86 -16.58 -10.55
N ASP A 123 -2.16 -16.88 -10.46
CA ASP A 123 -2.91 -17.55 -11.50
C ASP A 123 -3.26 -16.65 -12.71
N ASP A 124 -3.11 -15.33 -12.55
CA ASP A 124 -3.47 -14.36 -13.59
C ASP A 124 -2.46 -14.28 -14.74
N GLY A 125 -1.27 -14.85 -14.55
CA GLY A 125 -0.26 -15.01 -15.61
C GLY A 125 0.42 -13.71 -16.03
N ILE A 126 0.36 -12.66 -15.23
CA ILE A 126 1.17 -11.44 -15.39
C ILE A 126 2.56 -11.62 -14.80
N CYS A 127 3.48 -10.76 -15.17
CA CYS A 127 4.82 -10.74 -14.62
C CYS A 127 4.93 -9.70 -13.52
N VAL A 128 5.52 -10.09 -12.40
CA VAL A 128 5.72 -9.20 -11.26
C VAL A 128 7.18 -9.13 -10.85
N TYR A 129 7.63 -7.95 -10.48
CA TYR A 129 9.00 -7.69 -10.05
C TYR A 129 9.02 -6.89 -8.76
N SER A 130 9.93 -7.27 -7.84
CA SER A 130 10.38 -6.37 -6.79
C SER A 130 11.23 -5.26 -7.41
N LEU A 131 11.11 -4.04 -6.88
CA LEU A 131 11.97 -2.94 -7.29
C LEU A 131 13.31 -2.97 -6.54
N SER A 132 14.32 -2.32 -7.10
CA SER A 132 15.60 -2.07 -6.45
C SER A 132 15.81 -0.54 -6.33
N PRO A 133 15.82 0.03 -5.09
CA PRO A 133 15.60 -0.63 -3.81
C PRO A 133 14.16 -1.17 -3.64
N ARG A 134 13.99 -2.13 -2.73
CA ARG A 134 12.67 -2.66 -2.36
C ARG A 134 11.80 -1.57 -1.76
N ILE A 135 10.57 -1.45 -2.23
CA ILE A 135 9.62 -0.46 -1.76
C ILE A 135 8.56 -1.12 -0.89
N ILE A 136 8.53 -0.78 0.39
CA ILE A 136 7.50 -1.24 1.32
C ILE A 136 6.54 -0.08 1.59
N VAL A 137 5.26 -0.37 1.48
CA VAL A 137 4.17 0.52 1.86
C VAL A 137 3.57 -0.01 3.15
N TYR A 138 3.54 0.84 4.15
CA TYR A 138 2.90 0.56 5.42
C TYR A 138 1.46 1.03 5.34
N GLN A 139 0.52 0.10 5.49
CA GLN A 139 -0.90 0.44 5.62
C GLN A 139 -1.21 0.71 7.09
N GLY A 140 -1.93 1.77 7.35
CA GLY A 140 -2.18 2.19 8.72
C GLY A 140 -3.35 3.16 8.87
N ILE A 141 -3.62 3.49 10.12
CA ILE A 141 -4.55 4.53 10.51
C ILE A 141 -3.73 5.72 10.98
N GLY A 142 -3.87 6.86 10.30
CA GLY A 142 -3.36 8.14 10.75
C GLY A 142 -4.38 8.81 11.68
N LEU A 143 -3.96 9.14 12.88
CA LEU A 143 -4.75 9.87 13.87
C LEU A 143 -4.14 11.25 14.09
N ARG A 144 -4.95 12.27 14.22
CA ARG A 144 -4.48 13.60 14.59
C ARG A 144 -3.86 13.56 15.98
N SER A 145 -2.60 13.96 16.09
CA SER A 145 -1.89 13.94 17.37
C SER A 145 -2.61 14.78 18.43
N GLY A 146 -2.81 14.17 19.61
CA GLY A 146 -3.43 14.84 20.76
C GLY A 146 -4.95 15.03 20.64
N TYR A 147 -5.59 14.52 19.60
CA TYR A 147 -7.05 14.56 19.48
C TYR A 147 -7.68 13.41 20.29
N PRO A 148 -8.69 13.71 21.14
CA PRO A 148 -9.40 12.68 21.89
C PRO A 148 -10.33 11.92 20.93
N LEU A 149 -10.20 10.59 20.89
CA LEU A 149 -11.06 9.74 20.07
C LEU A 149 -12.44 9.60 20.71
N SER A 150 -13.46 9.57 19.87
CA SER A 150 -14.81 9.16 20.26
C SER A 150 -14.89 7.62 20.36
N GLU A 151 -15.90 7.11 21.07
CA GLU A 151 -16.15 5.67 21.17
C GLU A 151 -16.30 5.00 19.79
N ALA A 152 -16.92 5.68 18.82
CA ALA A 152 -17.08 5.20 17.46
C ALA A 152 -15.75 5.09 16.71
N GLU A 153 -14.85 6.05 16.90
CA GLU A 153 -13.50 6.02 16.31
C GLU A 153 -12.65 4.92 16.93
N GLU A 154 -12.71 4.74 18.25
CA GLU A 154 -12.05 3.65 18.97
C GLU A 154 -12.54 2.28 18.45
N TYR A 155 -13.86 2.14 18.28
CA TYR A 155 -14.45 0.91 17.74
C TYR A 155 -14.04 0.65 16.29
N LEU A 156 -13.98 1.68 15.44
CA LEU A 156 -13.50 1.55 14.07
C LEU A 156 -12.03 1.11 14.02
N ILE A 157 -11.17 1.68 14.87
CA ILE A 157 -9.77 1.24 14.99
C ILE A 157 -9.72 -0.25 15.34
N HIS A 158 -10.50 -0.66 16.33
CA HIS A 158 -10.58 -2.07 16.73
C HIS A 158 -11.01 -2.98 15.56
N LEU A 159 -12.05 -2.60 14.81
CA LEU A 159 -12.50 -3.34 13.64
C LEU A 159 -11.42 -3.45 12.56
N VAL A 160 -10.74 -2.35 12.25
CA VAL A 160 -9.68 -2.33 11.25
C VAL A 160 -8.52 -3.22 11.70
N MET A 161 -8.05 -3.04 12.93
CA MET A 161 -6.91 -3.80 13.47
C MET A 161 -7.18 -5.30 13.58
N ASN A 162 -8.43 -5.71 13.80
CA ASN A 162 -8.80 -7.13 13.90
C ASN A 162 -9.17 -7.81 12.56
N ASN A 163 -9.55 -7.04 11.55
CA ASN A 163 -10.05 -7.60 10.30
C ASN A 163 -9.13 -7.36 9.10
N TRP A 164 -8.22 -6.40 9.18
CA TRP A 164 -7.30 -6.05 8.10
C TRP A 164 -5.86 -6.34 8.49
N GLY A 165 -5.31 -7.45 8.05
CA GLY A 165 -3.90 -7.77 8.25
C GLY A 165 -3.65 -9.22 8.65
N SER A 166 -2.39 -9.63 8.68
CA SER A 166 -1.99 -10.98 9.10
C SER A 166 -2.24 -11.16 10.60
N PRO A 167 -2.81 -12.29 11.03
CA PRO A 167 -3.05 -12.60 12.44
C PRO A 167 -1.82 -12.44 13.34
N TYR A 168 -0.63 -12.57 12.77
CA TYR A 168 0.63 -12.52 13.52
C TYR A 168 1.03 -11.10 13.98
N TYR A 169 0.73 -10.07 13.19
CA TYR A 169 1.09 -8.68 13.53
C TYR A 169 0.01 -7.95 14.31
N MET A 170 -1.24 -8.38 14.17
CA MET A 170 -2.39 -7.65 14.68
C MET A 170 -2.52 -7.63 16.20
N HIS A 171 -2.35 -8.78 16.85
CA HIS A 171 -2.47 -8.86 18.31
C HIS A 171 -1.43 -7.99 19.02
N GLN A 172 -0.19 -8.00 18.55
CA GLN A 172 0.90 -7.29 19.22
C GLN A 172 0.78 -5.77 19.12
N TYR A 173 0.31 -5.23 17.98
CA TYR A 173 0.15 -3.78 17.80
C TYR A 173 -1.19 -3.27 18.34
N ALA A 174 -2.28 -4.03 18.18
CA ALA A 174 -3.55 -3.68 18.76
C ALA A 174 -3.46 -3.65 20.28
N ASP A 175 -2.92 -4.70 20.90
CA ASP A 175 -2.74 -4.77 22.36
C ASP A 175 -1.84 -3.64 22.88
N TYR A 176 -0.71 -3.37 22.21
CA TYR A 176 0.18 -2.27 22.57
C TYR A 176 -0.52 -0.91 22.48
N TYR A 177 -1.25 -0.65 21.39
CA TYR A 177 -1.96 0.61 21.23
C TYR A 177 -3.09 0.78 22.24
N LEU A 178 -3.88 -0.27 22.44
CA LEU A 178 -4.99 -0.30 23.38
C LEU A 178 -4.50 -0.08 24.82
N GLU A 179 -3.39 -0.73 25.18
CA GLU A 179 -2.75 -0.55 26.48
C GLU A 179 -2.25 0.90 26.67
N GLN A 180 -1.57 1.45 25.65
CA GLN A 180 -1.04 2.82 25.70
C GLN A 180 -2.15 3.88 25.77
N ARG A 181 -3.25 3.69 25.07
CA ARG A 181 -4.38 4.61 25.00
C ARG A 181 -5.45 4.35 26.07
N LYS A 182 -5.36 3.24 26.82
CA LYS A 182 -6.39 2.80 27.78
C LYS A 182 -7.78 2.74 27.13
N LEU A 183 -7.86 2.27 25.90
CA LEU A 183 -9.12 2.13 25.19
C LEU A 183 -9.99 1.06 25.87
N ARG A 184 -11.25 1.41 26.14
CA ARG A 184 -12.24 0.48 26.77
C ARG A 184 -12.92 -0.35 25.70
N ILE A 185 -12.19 -1.27 25.10
CA ILE A 185 -12.80 -2.19 24.11
C ILE A 185 -13.71 -3.23 24.76
N ASP A 186 -13.47 -3.55 26.03
CA ASP A 186 -14.32 -4.47 26.81
C ASP A 186 -15.81 -4.04 26.90
N ALA A 187 -16.14 -2.79 26.50
CA ALA A 187 -17.52 -2.30 26.48
C ALA A 187 -18.31 -2.71 25.24
N TYR A 188 -17.62 -3.16 24.19
CA TYR A 188 -18.26 -3.61 22.96
C TYR A 188 -18.37 -5.14 22.94
N GLU A 189 -19.20 -5.68 23.84
CA GLU A 189 -19.58 -7.08 23.72
C GLU A 189 -20.35 -7.30 22.41
N TYR A 190 -19.79 -8.14 21.57
CA TYR A 190 -20.28 -8.54 20.24
C TYR A 190 -21.64 -9.28 20.28
N ASN A 191 -22.35 -9.27 21.42
CA ASN A 191 -23.55 -10.09 21.67
C ASN A 191 -24.88 -9.39 21.42
N GLN A 192 -24.92 -8.26 20.69
CA GLN A 192 -26.19 -7.57 20.43
C GLN A 192 -26.39 -7.16 18.96
N ILE A 193 -25.86 -7.94 18.01
CA ILE A 193 -26.32 -7.83 16.61
C ILE A 193 -26.77 -9.20 16.13
#